data_69869950d45916d9d47fdb12dd886714
#
_entry.id   69869950d45916d9d47fdb12dd886714
#
_cell.length_a   1.000
_cell.length_b   1.000
_cell.length_c   1.000
_cell.angle_alpha   90.00
_cell.angle_beta   90.00
_cell.angle_gamma   90.00
#
_symmetry.space_group_name_H-M   'P 1'
#
loop_
_entity.id
_entity.type
_entity.pdbx_description
1 polymer ?
#
loop_
_entity_poly.entity_id
_entity_poly.type
_entity_poly.pdbx_seq_one_letter_code
_entity_poly.pdbx_strand_id
1 'polypeptide(L)'
;MWSFSKKTTIAASGILSGAADHHSHILPGVDDGVETMEESLHILATYEDLGIKELWLTPHIMEDIPNTPQKLATRFEKLKAAYKGNITLHLAAEYMIDNNLCKLLQETPPRFRGEVVEDRRGEKSPAEATMGEGDRTPKQDPPHLLPIGTAGKHILVETSYFNPPMKFRETLRQIKSLGYYPLLAHPERYMYMDNDEYRRLREEGVKFQLNIVSLAGGYGKTVKKKALWLLENGFYSVAGSDLHCEDAIEYITKCKLSKQHIELLKQLLQNKI
;
A
#
# COMPACT_ATOMS: atom_id res chain seq x y z
N MET A 1 7.21 -19.81 -35.58
CA MET A 1 7.51 -18.39 -35.82
C MET A 1 7.63 -17.70 -34.46
N TRP A 2 8.85 -17.35 -34.06
CA TRP A 2 9.05 -16.61 -32.81
C TRP A 2 8.71 -15.15 -33.09
N SER A 3 7.53 -14.74 -32.65
CA SER A 3 7.13 -13.32 -32.65
C SER A 3 7.94 -12.62 -31.58
N PHE A 4 8.97 -11.86 -31.96
CA PHE A 4 9.60 -10.89 -31.07
C PHE A 4 8.59 -9.79 -30.78
N SER A 5 7.82 -9.94 -29.72
CA SER A 5 6.94 -8.87 -29.23
C SER A 5 7.79 -7.62 -28.99
N LYS A 6 7.53 -6.56 -29.73
CA LYS A 6 8.23 -5.27 -29.61
C LYS A 6 8.02 -4.74 -28.20
N LYS A 7 9.11 -4.63 -27.43
CA LYS A 7 9.08 -4.04 -26.09
C LYS A 7 9.09 -2.51 -26.18
N THR A 8 8.34 -1.85 -25.29
CA THR A 8 8.36 -0.40 -25.14
C THR A 8 8.73 -0.03 -23.70
N THR A 9 9.28 1.15 -23.48
CA THR A 9 9.53 1.65 -22.13
C THR A 9 8.23 2.06 -21.46
N ILE A 10 8.20 2.02 -20.13
CA ILE A 10 7.04 2.50 -19.35
C ILE A 10 6.74 3.96 -19.72
N ALA A 11 7.77 4.84 -19.76
CA ALA A 11 7.60 6.23 -20.15
C ALA A 11 7.00 6.38 -21.55
N ALA A 12 7.57 5.70 -22.57
CA ALA A 12 7.08 5.81 -23.95
C ALA A 12 5.71 5.17 -24.18
N SER A 13 5.24 4.33 -23.28
CA SER A 13 3.92 3.71 -23.35
C SER A 13 2.77 4.65 -22.94
N GLY A 14 3.08 5.72 -22.21
CA GLY A 14 2.10 6.70 -21.70
C GLY A 14 1.23 6.19 -20.54
N ILE A 15 1.49 5.02 -19.98
CA ILE A 15 0.63 4.43 -18.92
C ILE A 15 0.72 5.16 -17.56
N LEU A 16 1.73 6.02 -17.37
CA LEU A 16 1.86 6.84 -16.18
C LEU A 16 0.90 8.04 -16.18
N SER A 17 0.43 8.44 -17.36
CA SER A 17 -0.54 9.53 -17.46
C SER A 17 -1.89 9.15 -16.86
N GLY A 18 -2.30 9.87 -15.81
CA GLY A 18 -3.51 9.59 -15.04
C GLY A 18 -3.36 8.47 -14.03
N ALA A 19 -2.14 7.96 -13.82
CA ALA A 19 -1.86 6.85 -12.90
C ALA A 19 -1.94 7.26 -11.43
N ALA A 20 -2.21 6.25 -10.58
CA ALA A 20 -2.02 6.32 -9.14
C ALA A 20 -0.81 5.47 -8.73
N ASP A 21 0.08 6.03 -7.91
CA ASP A 21 1.15 5.30 -7.23
C ASP A 21 0.71 4.97 -5.80
N HIS A 22 0.60 3.68 -5.50
CA HIS A 22 0.05 3.22 -4.23
C HIS A 22 1.11 2.90 -3.16
N HIS A 23 2.38 3.24 -3.39
CA HIS A 23 3.44 2.94 -2.43
C HIS A 23 4.66 3.81 -2.68
N SER A 24 4.99 4.71 -1.74
CA SER A 24 6.17 5.56 -1.84
C SER A 24 6.66 6.04 -0.47
N HIS A 25 7.97 6.26 -0.34
CA HIS A 25 8.65 6.74 0.86
C HIS A 25 9.19 8.17 0.66
N ILE A 26 8.37 9.02 0.04
CA ILE A 26 8.75 10.41 -0.23
C ILE A 26 8.24 11.41 0.82
N LEU A 27 7.67 10.94 1.95
CA LEU A 27 7.38 11.80 3.08
C LEU A 27 8.71 12.16 3.78
N PRO A 28 9.15 13.44 3.76
CA PRO A 28 10.55 13.76 4.05
C PRO A 28 10.94 13.53 5.51
N GLY A 29 12.09 12.87 5.74
CA GLY A 29 12.75 12.75 7.03
C GLY A 29 11.97 11.99 8.09
N VAL A 30 11.25 10.92 7.70
CA VAL A 30 10.48 10.09 8.64
C VAL A 30 10.92 8.62 8.67
N ASP A 31 11.53 8.15 7.59
CA ASP A 31 12.04 6.77 7.44
C ASP A 31 13.32 6.76 6.60
N ASP A 32 13.67 5.63 6.00
CA ASP A 32 14.83 5.44 5.11
C ASP A 32 14.60 5.91 3.66
N GLY A 33 13.48 6.58 3.39
CA GLY A 33 13.19 7.22 2.12
C GLY A 33 13.84 8.60 1.99
N VAL A 34 13.10 9.54 1.42
CA VAL A 34 13.57 10.90 1.14
C VAL A 34 13.84 11.69 2.42
N GLU A 35 15.02 12.33 2.53
CA GLU A 35 15.42 13.03 3.74
C GLU A 35 14.86 14.46 3.83
N THR A 36 14.83 15.20 2.70
CA THR A 36 14.53 16.63 2.70
C THR A 36 13.21 16.98 2.02
N MET A 37 12.67 18.15 2.39
CA MET A 37 11.47 18.70 1.76
C MET A 37 11.72 19.03 0.29
N GLU A 38 12.92 19.52 -0.02
CA GLU A 38 13.33 19.89 -1.37
C GLU A 38 13.35 18.69 -2.30
N GLU A 39 13.88 17.55 -1.86
CA GLU A 39 13.88 16.30 -2.61
C GLU A 39 12.45 15.79 -2.84
N SER A 40 11.60 15.81 -1.80
CA SER A 40 10.20 15.44 -1.94
C SER A 40 9.48 16.29 -2.99
N LEU A 41 9.66 17.61 -2.96
CA LEU A 41 9.04 18.52 -3.92
C LEU A 41 9.60 18.33 -5.34
N HIS A 42 10.90 18.02 -5.47
CA HIS A 42 11.51 17.73 -6.76
C HIS A 42 10.95 16.43 -7.38
N ILE A 43 10.83 15.37 -6.59
CA ILE A 43 10.21 14.11 -7.01
C ILE A 43 8.75 14.32 -7.42
N LEU A 44 8.00 15.11 -6.65
CA LEU A 44 6.61 15.44 -6.99
C LEU A 44 6.50 16.19 -8.31
N ALA A 45 7.40 17.13 -8.60
CA ALA A 45 7.44 17.83 -9.88
C ALA A 45 7.73 16.85 -11.03
N THR A 46 8.70 15.96 -10.86
CA THR A 46 9.02 14.92 -11.85
C THR A 46 7.83 13.98 -12.08
N TYR A 47 7.08 13.63 -11.04
CA TYR A 47 5.87 12.80 -11.15
C TYR A 47 4.74 13.53 -11.89
N GLU A 48 4.59 14.84 -11.69
CA GLU A 48 3.63 15.65 -12.50
C GLU A 48 3.98 15.63 -13.98
N ASP A 49 5.26 15.80 -14.32
CA ASP A 49 5.75 15.74 -15.72
C ASP A 49 5.49 14.37 -16.35
N LEU A 50 5.55 13.29 -15.57
CA LEU A 50 5.18 11.94 -15.99
C LEU A 50 3.67 11.74 -16.10
N GLY A 51 2.87 12.67 -15.59
CA GLY A 51 1.42 12.65 -15.64
C GLY A 51 0.72 11.89 -14.53
N ILE A 52 1.43 11.49 -13.46
CA ILE A 52 0.85 10.84 -12.27
C ILE A 52 -0.15 11.79 -11.60
N LYS A 53 -1.28 11.28 -11.14
CA LYS A 53 -2.38 12.08 -10.58
C LYS A 53 -2.68 11.80 -9.12
N GLU A 54 -2.39 10.61 -8.64
CA GLU A 54 -2.58 10.24 -7.23
C GLU A 54 -1.30 9.61 -6.70
N LEU A 55 -0.95 9.92 -5.46
CA LEU A 55 0.23 9.39 -4.80
C LEU A 55 -0.07 9.07 -3.34
N TRP A 56 0.18 7.84 -2.95
CA TRP A 56 0.09 7.38 -1.59
C TRP A 56 1.48 7.38 -0.96
N LEU A 57 1.66 8.24 0.05
CA LEU A 57 2.84 8.26 0.89
C LEU A 57 2.63 7.22 1.98
N THR A 58 3.48 6.22 2.00
CA THR A 58 3.36 5.03 2.86
C THR A 58 4.60 4.81 3.72
N PRO A 59 5.04 5.82 4.49
CA PRO A 59 6.23 5.69 5.30
C PRO A 59 6.14 4.51 6.26
N HIS A 60 7.31 3.96 6.60
CA HIS A 60 7.42 2.82 7.51
C HIS A 60 6.91 3.13 8.93
N ILE A 61 6.20 2.15 9.50
CA ILE A 61 5.94 2.01 10.93
C ILE A 61 6.42 0.62 11.36
N MET A 62 7.57 0.56 12.04
CA MET A 62 8.21 -0.68 12.49
C MET A 62 9.01 -0.46 13.78
N GLU A 63 9.50 -1.53 14.40
CA GLU A 63 10.28 -1.43 15.66
C GLU A 63 11.51 -0.52 15.53
N ASP A 64 12.25 -0.63 14.41
CA ASP A 64 13.46 0.16 14.15
C ASP A 64 13.17 1.59 13.69
N ILE A 65 11.96 1.83 13.15
CA ILE A 65 11.46 3.14 12.73
C ILE A 65 10.11 3.39 13.44
N PRO A 66 10.14 3.78 14.72
CA PRO A 66 8.94 3.86 15.57
C PRO A 66 8.12 5.12 15.30
N ASN A 67 7.65 5.27 14.06
CA ASN A 67 6.73 6.32 13.69
C ASN A 67 5.36 6.10 14.33
N THR A 68 4.63 7.20 14.53
CA THR A 68 3.23 7.16 14.96
C THR A 68 2.34 7.82 13.91
N PRO A 69 1.07 7.43 13.76
CA PRO A 69 0.13 8.08 12.85
C PRO A 69 0.07 9.60 13.02
N GLN A 70 0.15 10.11 14.25
CA GLN A 70 0.11 11.53 14.57
C GLN A 70 1.35 12.28 14.08
N LYS A 71 2.53 11.68 14.27
CA LYS A 71 3.80 12.25 13.79
C LYS A 71 3.81 12.32 12.27
N LEU A 72 3.39 11.24 11.61
CA LEU A 72 3.30 11.16 10.15
C LEU A 72 2.28 12.16 9.60
N ALA A 73 1.08 12.26 10.19
CA ALA A 73 0.07 13.23 9.80
C ALA A 73 0.59 14.68 9.89
N THR A 74 1.30 15.01 10.97
CA THR A 74 1.91 16.34 11.14
C THR A 74 2.93 16.64 10.03
N ARG A 75 3.76 15.66 9.65
CA ARG A 75 4.74 15.82 8.58
C ARG A 75 4.05 15.93 7.22
N PHE A 76 3.03 15.13 7.00
CA PHE A 76 2.23 15.13 5.77
C PHE A 76 1.55 16.48 5.52
N GLU A 77 0.95 17.11 6.53
CA GLU A 77 0.35 18.44 6.38
C GLU A 77 1.39 19.52 6.03
N LYS A 78 2.64 19.39 6.51
CA LYS A 78 3.73 20.28 6.11
C LYS A 78 4.09 20.10 4.63
N LEU A 79 4.19 18.87 4.15
CA LEU A 79 4.44 18.59 2.72
C LEU A 79 3.30 19.10 1.85
N LYS A 80 2.04 18.84 2.22
CA LYS A 80 0.86 19.36 1.51
C LYS A 80 0.84 20.88 1.45
N ALA A 81 1.20 21.55 2.53
CA ALA A 81 1.27 23.02 2.55
C ALA A 81 2.37 23.59 1.64
N ALA A 82 3.49 22.88 1.50
CA ALA A 82 4.60 23.25 0.64
C ALA A 82 4.34 22.93 -0.84
N TYR A 83 3.71 21.79 -1.14
CA TYR A 83 3.41 21.37 -2.50
C TYR A 83 2.29 22.19 -3.13
N LYS A 84 2.51 22.72 -4.34
CA LYS A 84 1.57 23.59 -5.08
C LYS A 84 1.14 23.00 -6.42
N GLY A 85 1.49 21.74 -6.66
CA GLY A 85 1.13 21.06 -7.91
C GLY A 85 -0.25 20.39 -7.86
N ASN A 86 -0.49 19.48 -8.82
CA ASN A 86 -1.82 18.92 -9.10
C ASN A 86 -1.93 17.43 -8.78
N ILE A 87 -0.93 16.81 -8.14
CA ILE A 87 -1.03 15.43 -7.67
C ILE A 87 -1.86 15.42 -6.38
N THR A 88 -2.86 14.56 -6.33
CA THR A 88 -3.60 14.32 -5.08
C THR A 88 -2.73 13.46 -4.17
N LEU A 89 -2.32 14.03 -3.04
CA LEU A 89 -1.50 13.35 -2.05
C LEU A 89 -2.37 12.69 -0.98
N HIS A 90 -2.07 11.44 -0.67
CA HIS A 90 -2.72 10.66 0.39
C HIS A 90 -1.67 10.16 1.37
N LEU A 91 -2.02 10.10 2.65
CA LEU A 91 -1.19 9.49 3.69
C LEU A 91 -1.74 8.11 4.05
N ALA A 92 -0.86 7.12 4.05
CA ALA A 92 -1.06 5.80 4.62
C ALA A 92 0.22 5.41 5.38
N ALA A 93 0.41 4.14 5.71
CA ALA A 93 1.68 3.64 6.22
C ALA A 93 1.92 2.22 5.73
N GLU A 94 3.20 1.88 5.54
CA GLU A 94 3.66 0.51 5.40
C GLU A 94 4.09 -0.01 6.78
N TYR A 95 3.45 -1.10 7.21
CA TYR A 95 3.70 -1.71 8.50
C TYR A 95 4.56 -2.97 8.37
N MET A 96 5.69 -3.02 9.05
CA MET A 96 6.40 -4.29 9.22
C MET A 96 5.55 -5.22 10.10
N ILE A 97 5.45 -6.49 9.71
CA ILE A 97 4.84 -7.52 10.57
C ILE A 97 5.85 -7.88 11.67
N ASP A 98 5.81 -7.12 12.75
CA ASP A 98 6.66 -7.19 13.93
C ASP A 98 5.83 -7.08 15.23
N ASN A 99 6.51 -6.96 16.40
CA ASN A 99 5.79 -6.80 17.67
C ASN A 99 5.11 -5.43 17.79
N ASN A 100 5.62 -4.39 17.11
CA ASN A 100 5.01 -3.06 17.13
C ASN A 100 3.63 -3.10 16.46
N LEU A 101 3.54 -3.69 15.26
CA LEU A 101 2.25 -3.88 14.60
C LEU A 101 1.30 -4.76 15.44
N CYS A 102 1.81 -5.85 16.04
CA CYS A 102 0.99 -6.69 16.89
C CYS A 102 0.36 -5.92 18.06
N LYS A 103 1.08 -5.00 18.70
CA LYS A 103 0.56 -4.12 19.75
C LYS A 103 -0.49 -3.15 19.20
N LEU A 104 -0.18 -2.46 18.12
CA LEU A 104 -1.11 -1.53 17.47
C LEU A 104 -2.45 -2.20 17.11
N LEU A 105 -2.41 -3.42 16.59
CA LEU A 105 -3.63 -4.16 16.27
C LEU A 105 -4.44 -4.55 17.51
N GLN A 106 -3.79 -4.82 18.64
CA GLN A 106 -4.49 -5.11 19.91
C GLN A 106 -5.18 -3.86 20.49
N GLU A 107 -4.58 -2.68 20.31
CA GLU A 107 -5.10 -1.41 20.77
C GLU A 107 -6.16 -0.80 19.82
N THR A 108 -6.20 -1.28 18.57
CA THR A 108 -7.11 -0.77 17.53
C THR A 108 -8.52 -1.36 17.72
N PRO A 109 -9.55 -0.52 17.90
CA PRO A 109 -10.93 -1.01 17.96
C PRO A 109 -11.40 -1.54 16.62
N PRO A 110 -12.25 -2.58 16.57
CA PRO A 110 -12.86 -3.05 15.33
C PRO A 110 -13.67 -1.95 14.64
N ARG A 111 -13.56 -1.86 13.32
CA ARG A 111 -14.28 -0.84 12.50
C ARG A 111 -15.81 -0.96 12.57
N PHE A 112 -16.32 -2.14 12.84
CA PHE A 112 -17.76 -2.41 12.92
C PHE A 112 -18.19 -2.55 14.38
N ARG A 113 -18.60 -1.40 15.00
CA ARG A 113 -19.53 -1.42 16.11
C ARG A 113 -20.92 -1.15 15.51
N GLY A 114 -21.66 -2.21 15.22
CA GLY A 114 -23.08 -2.09 14.91
C GLY A 114 -23.54 -2.63 13.54
N GLU A 115 -23.30 -3.90 13.23
CA GLU A 115 -24.31 -4.72 12.59
C GLU A 115 -24.51 -5.93 13.50
N VAL A 116 -25.63 -5.92 14.18
CA VAL A 116 -26.15 -7.08 14.89
C VAL A 116 -26.35 -8.15 13.84
N VAL A 117 -25.54 -9.21 13.90
CA VAL A 117 -25.85 -10.44 13.18
C VAL A 117 -27.19 -10.91 13.71
N GLU A 118 -28.25 -10.77 12.94
CA GLU A 118 -29.53 -11.43 13.24
C GLU A 118 -29.29 -12.93 13.35
N ASP A 119 -29.29 -13.40 14.59
CA ASP A 119 -29.42 -14.83 14.85
C ASP A 119 -30.78 -15.30 14.27
N ARG A 120 -30.75 -16.38 13.52
CA ARG A 120 -31.90 -16.96 12.83
C ARG A 120 -33.03 -17.47 13.77
N ARG A 121 -33.19 -16.88 14.93
CA ARG A 121 -34.19 -17.18 15.92
C ARG A 121 -34.96 -15.93 16.41
N GLY A 122 -35.54 -15.19 15.53
CA GLY A 122 -36.64 -14.24 15.65
C GLY A 122 -37.19 -13.84 17.03
N GLU A 123 -36.38 -13.47 18.02
CA GLU A 123 -36.87 -12.92 19.28
C GLU A 123 -36.37 -11.50 19.47
N LYS A 124 -37.31 -10.54 19.42
CA LYS A 124 -37.12 -9.14 19.74
C LYS A 124 -37.18 -8.92 21.25
N SER A 125 -36.11 -8.38 21.84
CA SER A 125 -36.19 -7.79 23.17
C SER A 125 -36.03 -6.25 23.06
N PRO A 126 -36.90 -5.44 23.68
CA PRO A 126 -36.82 -4.00 23.60
C PRO A 126 -35.89 -3.45 24.68
N ALA A 127 -34.85 -2.73 24.27
CA ALA A 127 -34.12 -1.87 25.20
C ALA A 127 -34.52 -0.42 24.96
N GLU A 128 -35.10 0.16 26.00
CA GLU A 128 -35.54 1.55 26.08
C GLU A 128 -34.34 2.51 25.89
N ALA A 129 -34.51 3.45 24.98
CA ALA A 129 -33.59 4.56 24.79
C ALA A 129 -33.92 5.69 25.76
N THR A 130 -33.04 5.97 26.70
CA THR A 130 -33.04 7.23 27.43
C THR A 130 -32.20 8.26 26.71
N MET A 131 -32.85 9.28 26.20
CA MET A 131 -32.22 10.47 25.66
C MET A 131 -31.52 11.26 26.75
N GLY A 132 -30.22 11.50 26.57
CA GLY A 132 -29.46 12.51 27.31
C GLY A 132 -28.80 13.41 26.27
N GLU A 133 -29.39 14.59 26.06
CA GLU A 133 -28.77 15.69 25.31
C GLU A 133 -27.53 16.18 26.05
N GLY A 134 -26.38 15.96 25.45
CA GLY A 134 -25.11 16.57 25.82
C GLY A 134 -24.31 16.73 24.56
N ASP A 135 -24.20 17.95 24.07
CA ASP A 135 -23.31 18.38 22.99
C ASP A 135 -21.88 17.97 23.33
N ARG A 136 -21.47 16.79 22.82
CA ARG A 136 -20.09 16.33 22.74
C ARG A 136 -19.86 15.98 21.31
N THR A 137 -19.33 16.96 20.54
CA THR A 137 -18.56 16.61 19.37
C THR A 137 -17.55 15.52 19.79
N PRO A 138 -17.59 14.32 19.22
CA PRO A 138 -16.60 13.32 19.56
C PRO A 138 -15.23 13.92 19.22
N LYS A 139 -14.37 14.12 20.22
CA LYS A 139 -12.94 14.20 19.96
C LYS A 139 -12.64 12.89 19.27
N GLN A 140 -12.44 12.93 17.95
CA GLN A 140 -11.94 11.77 17.21
C GLN A 140 -10.58 11.47 17.84
N ASP A 141 -10.50 10.36 18.56
CA ASP A 141 -9.21 9.83 18.93
C ASP A 141 -8.39 9.70 17.66
N PRO A 142 -7.10 10.09 17.68
CA PRO A 142 -6.26 10.00 16.50
C PRO A 142 -6.29 8.58 15.98
N PRO A 143 -6.24 8.39 14.64
CA PRO A 143 -6.33 7.07 14.06
C PRO A 143 -5.23 6.18 14.62
N HIS A 144 -5.55 4.98 15.08
CA HIS A 144 -4.57 3.99 15.52
C HIS A 144 -3.77 3.42 14.35
N LEU A 145 -4.38 3.36 13.14
CA LEU A 145 -3.78 2.87 11.91
C LEU A 145 -3.98 3.89 10.78
N LEU A 146 -3.07 3.90 9.83
CA LEU A 146 -3.13 4.67 8.58
C LEU A 146 -3.41 3.70 7.40
N PRO A 147 -4.67 3.42 7.10
CA PRO A 147 -5.03 2.51 6.02
C PRO A 147 -4.84 3.17 4.66
N ILE A 148 -4.59 2.35 3.64
CA ILE A 148 -4.52 2.75 2.24
C ILE A 148 -5.85 2.49 1.51
N GLY A 149 -6.05 3.23 0.43
CA GLY A 149 -7.22 3.15 -0.45
C GLY A 149 -8.31 4.13 -0.09
N THR A 150 -9.12 4.51 -1.09
CA THR A 150 -10.14 5.56 -0.97
C THR A 150 -11.21 5.23 0.08
N ALA A 151 -11.48 3.95 0.32
CA ALA A 151 -12.38 3.49 1.38
C ALA A 151 -11.69 3.34 2.74
N GLY A 152 -10.35 3.55 2.83
CA GLY A 152 -9.57 3.38 4.05
C GLY A 152 -9.68 1.97 4.64
N LYS A 153 -9.69 0.93 3.80
CA LYS A 153 -9.97 -0.44 4.24
C LYS A 153 -8.77 -1.40 4.17
N HIS A 154 -7.67 -1.00 3.55
CA HIS A 154 -6.52 -1.87 3.39
C HIS A 154 -5.40 -1.45 4.33
N ILE A 155 -4.74 -2.40 4.96
CA ILE A 155 -3.50 -2.18 5.73
C ILE A 155 -2.35 -2.73 4.89
N LEU A 156 -1.47 -1.83 4.44
CA LEU A 156 -0.27 -2.19 3.71
C LEU A 156 0.73 -2.76 4.71
N VAL A 157 1.15 -3.99 4.49
CA VAL A 157 2.08 -4.71 5.36
C VAL A 157 3.24 -5.29 4.59
N GLU A 158 4.40 -5.29 5.19
CA GLU A 158 5.58 -5.98 4.69
C GLU A 158 6.15 -6.96 5.71
N THR A 159 7.12 -7.77 5.30
CA THR A 159 7.79 -8.77 6.13
C THR A 159 9.26 -8.89 5.73
N SER A 160 10.05 -9.58 6.55
CA SER A 160 11.44 -9.92 6.20
C SER A 160 11.51 -10.61 4.83
N TYR A 161 12.52 -10.28 4.05
CA TYR A 161 12.73 -10.84 2.71
C TYR A 161 13.16 -12.31 2.70
N PHE A 162 13.78 -12.78 3.78
CA PHE A 162 14.42 -14.10 3.84
C PHE A 162 13.61 -15.14 4.59
N ASN A 163 12.92 -14.74 5.66
CA ASN A 163 12.17 -15.66 6.53
C ASN A 163 10.82 -15.07 6.91
N PRO A 164 9.74 -15.87 6.92
CA PRO A 164 8.46 -15.40 7.41
C PRO A 164 8.55 -15.13 8.91
N PRO A 165 7.95 -14.05 9.43
CA PRO A 165 7.83 -13.84 10.86
C PRO A 165 6.96 -14.94 11.51
N MET A 166 7.24 -15.31 12.74
CA MET A 166 6.53 -16.40 13.44
C MET A 166 5.00 -16.19 13.47
N LYS A 167 4.55 -14.94 13.58
CA LYS A 167 3.12 -14.58 13.66
C LYS A 167 2.52 -14.13 12.32
N PHE A 168 3.17 -14.39 11.18
CA PHE A 168 2.75 -13.87 9.89
C PHE A 168 1.26 -14.05 9.61
N ARG A 169 0.78 -15.30 9.60
CA ARG A 169 -0.64 -15.58 9.31
C ARG A 169 -1.58 -15.14 10.42
N GLU A 170 -1.14 -15.18 11.68
CA GLU A 170 -1.92 -14.69 12.81
C GLU A 170 -2.17 -13.18 12.69
N THR A 171 -1.14 -12.40 12.37
CA THR A 171 -1.25 -10.95 12.14
C THR A 171 -2.19 -10.63 10.98
N LEU A 172 -2.09 -11.34 9.85
CA LEU A 172 -3.01 -11.15 8.72
C LEU A 172 -4.49 -11.43 9.10
N ARG A 173 -4.73 -12.48 9.91
CA ARG A 173 -6.09 -12.78 10.41
C ARG A 173 -6.57 -11.71 11.40
N GLN A 174 -5.69 -11.19 12.25
CA GLN A 174 -6.02 -10.11 13.19
C GLN A 174 -6.41 -8.84 12.44
N ILE A 175 -5.69 -8.42 11.40
CA ILE A 175 -6.07 -7.30 10.53
C ILE A 175 -7.50 -7.50 10.00
N LYS A 176 -7.84 -8.71 9.53
CA LYS A 176 -9.17 -9.02 9.01
C LYS A 176 -10.24 -8.99 10.09
N SER A 177 -9.95 -9.46 11.31
CA SER A 177 -10.89 -9.44 12.43
C SER A 177 -11.24 -8.02 12.88
N LEU A 178 -10.36 -7.05 12.61
CA LEU A 178 -10.61 -5.62 12.84
C LEU A 178 -11.41 -4.95 11.72
N GLY A 179 -11.80 -5.68 10.67
CA GLY A 179 -12.57 -5.17 9.54
C GLY A 179 -11.72 -4.49 8.46
N TYR A 180 -10.42 -4.78 8.41
CA TYR A 180 -9.52 -4.36 7.35
C TYR A 180 -9.16 -5.51 6.42
N TYR A 181 -8.61 -5.20 5.26
CA TYR A 181 -8.03 -6.15 4.32
C TYR A 181 -6.51 -6.02 4.33
N PRO A 182 -5.74 -7.09 4.60
CA PRO A 182 -4.30 -7.04 4.46
C PRO A 182 -3.92 -6.89 2.98
N LEU A 183 -3.05 -5.91 2.69
CA LEU A 183 -2.41 -5.68 1.40
C LEU A 183 -0.91 -5.95 1.59
N LEU A 184 -0.43 -7.06 1.07
CA LEU A 184 0.98 -7.44 1.19
C LEU A 184 1.79 -6.67 0.15
N ALA A 185 2.73 -5.86 0.63
CA ALA A 185 3.65 -5.10 -0.19
C ALA A 185 4.64 -6.03 -0.90
N HIS A 186 4.95 -5.73 -2.14
CA HIS A 186 6.02 -6.34 -2.96
C HIS A 186 6.29 -7.85 -2.69
N PRO A 187 5.27 -8.73 -2.72
CA PRO A 187 5.42 -10.15 -2.36
C PRO A 187 6.46 -10.89 -3.21
N GLU A 188 6.78 -10.38 -4.40
CA GLU A 188 7.82 -10.90 -5.28
C GLU A 188 9.23 -10.82 -4.68
N ARG A 189 9.46 -9.96 -3.68
CA ARG A 189 10.76 -9.79 -2.99
C ARG A 189 10.99 -10.86 -1.93
N TYR A 190 9.96 -11.55 -1.44
CA TYR A 190 10.10 -12.55 -0.38
C TYR A 190 10.64 -13.87 -0.92
N MET A 191 11.86 -14.22 -0.50
CA MET A 191 12.59 -15.38 -1.03
C MET A 191 11.98 -16.71 -0.60
N TYR A 192 11.30 -16.74 0.54
CA TYR A 192 10.67 -17.94 1.09
C TYR A 192 9.30 -18.25 0.49
N MET A 193 8.69 -17.31 -0.27
CA MET A 193 7.38 -17.54 -0.89
C MET A 193 7.52 -18.24 -2.24
N ASP A 194 6.77 -19.31 -2.39
CA ASP A 194 6.56 -20.02 -3.65
C ASP A 194 5.16 -19.75 -4.24
N ASN A 195 4.89 -20.35 -5.40
CA ASN A 195 3.61 -20.15 -6.07
C ASN A 195 2.41 -20.68 -5.28
N ASP A 196 2.59 -21.71 -4.45
CA ASP A 196 1.51 -22.27 -3.65
C ASP A 196 1.22 -21.39 -2.43
N GLU A 197 2.25 -20.76 -1.86
CA GLU A 197 2.06 -19.78 -0.80
C GLU A 197 1.29 -18.56 -1.29
N TYR A 198 1.58 -18.02 -2.48
CA TYR A 198 0.80 -16.93 -3.05
C TYR A 198 -0.67 -17.30 -3.28
N ARG A 199 -0.95 -18.53 -3.75
CA ARG A 199 -2.33 -19.01 -3.93
C ARG A 199 -3.07 -19.08 -2.61
N ARG A 200 -2.45 -19.69 -1.58
CA ARG A 200 -3.03 -19.80 -0.22
C ARG A 200 -3.33 -18.43 0.38
N LEU A 201 -2.41 -17.49 0.31
CA LEU A 201 -2.63 -16.13 0.83
C LEU A 201 -3.79 -15.43 0.10
N ARG A 202 -3.89 -15.57 -1.22
CA ARG A 202 -5.01 -15.01 -1.99
C ARG A 202 -6.35 -15.65 -1.61
N GLU A 203 -6.40 -16.96 -1.42
CA GLU A 203 -7.59 -17.70 -0.94
C GLU A 203 -7.97 -17.25 0.47
N GLU A 204 -7.01 -16.95 1.32
CA GLU A 204 -7.23 -16.34 2.63
C GLU A 204 -7.66 -14.86 2.55
N GLY A 205 -7.78 -14.27 1.36
CA GLY A 205 -8.26 -12.91 1.13
C GLY A 205 -7.19 -11.83 1.32
N VAL A 206 -5.90 -12.19 1.30
CA VAL A 206 -4.78 -11.24 1.24
C VAL A 206 -4.67 -10.68 -0.16
N LYS A 207 -4.56 -9.37 -0.28
CA LYS A 207 -4.28 -8.66 -1.53
C LYS A 207 -2.79 -8.39 -1.67
N PHE A 208 -2.33 -8.19 -2.91
CA PHE A 208 -0.92 -7.99 -3.21
C PHE A 208 -0.69 -6.67 -3.94
N GLN A 209 0.35 -5.95 -3.56
CA GLN A 209 0.83 -4.75 -4.23
C GLN A 209 2.12 -5.07 -4.99
N LEU A 210 2.16 -4.78 -6.28
CA LEU A 210 3.34 -4.90 -7.13
C LEU A 210 4.30 -3.73 -6.90
N ASN A 211 5.59 -4.01 -6.67
CA ASN A 211 6.64 -2.99 -6.79
C ASN A 211 7.11 -2.86 -8.26
N ILE A 212 6.96 -1.67 -8.85
CA ILE A 212 7.28 -1.43 -10.26
C ILE A 212 8.78 -1.59 -10.53
N VAL A 213 9.65 -1.23 -9.57
CA VAL A 213 11.10 -1.41 -9.67
C VAL A 213 11.48 -2.89 -9.82
N SER A 214 10.68 -3.80 -9.24
CA SER A 214 10.87 -5.25 -9.43
C SER A 214 10.74 -5.67 -10.90
N LEU A 215 9.81 -5.10 -11.65
CA LEU A 215 9.66 -5.33 -13.09
C LEU A 215 10.85 -4.78 -13.87
N ALA A 216 11.43 -3.68 -13.43
CA ALA A 216 12.65 -3.11 -14.03
C ALA A 216 13.88 -4.00 -13.77
N GLY A 217 13.85 -4.82 -12.73
CA GLY A 217 14.94 -5.70 -12.33
C GLY A 217 15.87 -5.08 -11.29
N GLY A 218 15.46 -4.02 -10.61
CA GLY A 218 16.25 -3.33 -9.57
C GLY A 218 16.63 -4.26 -8.41
N TYR A 219 15.84 -5.30 -8.16
CA TYR A 219 16.12 -6.31 -7.12
C TYR A 219 16.62 -7.64 -7.69
N GLY A 220 17.11 -7.64 -8.93
CA GLY A 220 17.71 -8.80 -9.57
C GLY A 220 16.74 -9.69 -10.36
N LYS A 221 17.33 -10.67 -11.07
CA LYS A 221 16.59 -11.50 -12.04
C LYS A 221 15.52 -12.39 -11.40
N THR A 222 15.77 -12.91 -10.22
CA THR A 222 14.82 -13.80 -9.51
C THR A 222 13.56 -13.06 -9.12
N VAL A 223 13.69 -11.87 -8.52
CA VAL A 223 12.57 -11.01 -8.15
C VAL A 223 11.78 -10.59 -9.39
N LYS A 224 12.46 -10.15 -10.44
CA LYS A 224 11.81 -9.82 -11.72
C LYS A 224 11.00 -10.99 -12.30
N LYS A 225 11.54 -12.21 -12.26
CA LYS A 225 10.83 -13.41 -12.74
C LYS A 225 9.56 -13.67 -11.91
N LYS A 226 9.64 -13.56 -10.58
CA LYS A 226 8.48 -13.68 -9.69
C LYS A 226 7.46 -12.59 -9.97
N ALA A 227 7.89 -11.32 -10.09
CA ALA A 227 7.02 -10.18 -10.39
C ALA A 227 6.23 -10.38 -11.69
N LEU A 228 6.91 -10.82 -12.76
CA LEU A 228 6.27 -11.10 -14.04
C LEU A 228 5.28 -12.26 -13.93
N TRP A 229 5.65 -13.34 -13.23
CA TRP A 229 4.75 -14.48 -13.04
C TRP A 229 3.49 -14.09 -12.25
N LEU A 230 3.63 -13.34 -11.15
CA LEU A 230 2.51 -12.84 -10.37
C LEU A 230 1.61 -11.90 -11.19
N LEU A 231 2.21 -11.02 -12.01
CA LEU A 231 1.50 -10.10 -12.90
C LEU A 231 0.68 -10.87 -13.96
N GLU A 232 1.30 -11.82 -14.64
CA GLU A 232 0.67 -12.64 -15.68
C GLU A 232 -0.48 -13.51 -15.15
N ASN A 233 -0.41 -13.93 -13.88
CA ASN A 233 -1.43 -14.75 -13.24
C ASN A 233 -2.46 -13.93 -12.43
N GLY A 234 -2.46 -12.60 -12.54
CA GLY A 234 -3.47 -11.72 -11.95
C GLY A 234 -3.49 -11.73 -10.42
N PHE A 235 -2.33 -11.84 -9.78
CA PHE A 235 -2.25 -11.83 -8.33
C PHE A 235 -2.34 -10.43 -7.72
N TYR A 236 -1.81 -9.42 -8.42
CA TYR A 236 -1.75 -8.07 -7.89
C TYR A 236 -3.09 -7.35 -7.94
N SER A 237 -3.34 -6.52 -6.95
CA SER A 237 -4.51 -5.64 -6.85
C SER A 237 -4.18 -4.22 -7.29
N VAL A 238 -2.99 -3.73 -6.96
CA VAL A 238 -2.47 -2.39 -7.29
C VAL A 238 -0.98 -2.45 -7.55
N ALA A 239 -0.41 -1.36 -8.09
CA ALA A 239 1.02 -1.16 -8.23
C ALA A 239 1.47 0.09 -7.48
N GLY A 240 2.71 0.08 -7.02
CA GLY A 240 3.39 1.24 -6.42
C GLY A 240 4.86 1.23 -6.78
N SER A 241 5.50 2.37 -6.68
CA SER A 241 6.91 2.52 -7.00
C SER A 241 7.81 1.97 -5.91
N ASP A 242 7.37 2.05 -4.65
CA ASP A 242 8.22 1.82 -3.47
C ASP A 242 9.46 2.73 -3.52
N LEU A 243 9.23 3.99 -3.92
CA LEU A 243 10.28 4.96 -4.23
C LEU A 243 10.87 5.53 -2.95
N HIS A 244 12.17 5.31 -2.75
CA HIS A 244 12.96 5.83 -1.63
C HIS A 244 13.90 6.96 -2.05
N CYS A 245 14.20 7.07 -3.34
CA CYS A 245 15.07 8.11 -3.89
C CYS A 245 14.73 8.38 -5.36
N GLU A 246 15.19 9.50 -5.89
CA GLU A 246 14.92 9.94 -7.26
C GLU A 246 15.40 8.95 -8.32
N ASP A 247 16.53 8.28 -8.09
CA ASP A 247 17.12 7.32 -9.03
C ASP A 247 16.14 6.19 -9.41
N ALA A 248 15.21 5.82 -8.52
CA ALA A 248 14.21 4.80 -8.80
C ALA A 248 13.27 5.19 -9.96
N ILE A 249 13.05 6.49 -10.19
CA ILE A 249 12.24 7.01 -11.31
C ILE A 249 12.87 6.63 -12.65
N GLU A 250 14.19 6.70 -12.74
CA GLU A 250 14.91 6.31 -13.96
C GLU A 250 14.74 4.82 -14.25
N TYR A 251 14.85 3.95 -13.22
CA TYR A 251 14.59 2.52 -13.35
C TYR A 251 13.19 2.22 -13.84
N ILE A 252 12.19 2.91 -13.29
CA ILE A 252 10.78 2.75 -13.67
C ILE A 252 10.57 3.20 -15.11
N THR A 253 10.97 4.42 -15.46
CA THR A 253 10.69 5.03 -16.75
C THR A 253 11.38 4.34 -17.91
N LYS A 254 12.62 3.85 -17.71
CA LYS A 254 13.42 3.11 -18.70
C LYS A 254 13.07 1.62 -18.78
N CYS A 255 12.27 1.08 -17.89
CA CYS A 255 11.88 -0.34 -17.89
C CYS A 255 11.16 -0.69 -19.18
N LYS A 256 11.67 -1.73 -19.89
CA LYS A 256 11.11 -2.22 -21.15
C LYS A 256 10.24 -3.45 -20.91
N LEU A 257 8.96 -3.33 -21.23
CA LEU A 257 7.95 -4.36 -21.08
C LEU A 257 7.33 -4.76 -22.45
N SER A 258 6.78 -5.96 -22.53
CA SER A 258 5.94 -6.37 -23.64
C SER A 258 4.62 -5.59 -23.64
N LYS A 259 3.92 -5.53 -24.78
CA LYS A 259 2.60 -4.91 -24.86
C LYS A 259 1.61 -5.48 -23.82
N GLN A 260 1.62 -6.81 -23.63
CA GLN A 260 0.78 -7.47 -22.65
C GLN A 260 1.09 -6.98 -21.21
N HIS A 261 2.37 -6.93 -20.83
CA HIS A 261 2.76 -6.48 -19.48
C HIS A 261 2.45 -4.99 -19.26
N ILE A 262 2.55 -4.15 -20.31
CA ILE A 262 2.13 -2.75 -20.25
C ILE A 262 0.64 -2.64 -19.95
N GLU A 263 -0.21 -3.41 -20.62
CA GLU A 263 -1.66 -3.37 -20.36
C GLU A 263 -2.01 -3.88 -18.97
N LEU A 264 -1.38 -4.94 -18.49
CA LEU A 264 -1.59 -5.44 -17.13
C LEU A 264 -1.14 -4.43 -16.07
N LEU A 265 0.04 -3.81 -16.25
CA LEU A 265 0.53 -2.77 -15.34
C LEU A 265 -0.37 -1.54 -15.36
N LYS A 266 -0.85 -1.13 -16.53
CA LYS A 266 -1.79 -0.01 -16.67
C LYS A 266 -3.05 -0.23 -15.84
N GLN A 267 -3.63 -1.43 -15.87
CA GLN A 267 -4.79 -1.76 -15.06
C GLN A 267 -4.50 -1.57 -13.56
N LEU A 268 -3.34 -2.06 -13.07
CA LEU A 268 -2.96 -1.91 -11.66
C LEU A 268 -2.76 -0.45 -11.23
N LEU A 269 -2.22 0.39 -12.12
CA LEU A 269 -2.01 1.83 -11.90
C LEU A 269 -3.32 2.64 -11.93
N GLN A 270 -4.38 2.08 -12.50
CA GLN A 270 -5.71 2.70 -12.59
C GLN A 270 -6.71 2.11 -11.59
N ASN A 271 -6.37 0.98 -10.94
CA ASN A 271 -7.22 0.38 -9.92
C ASN A 271 -7.33 1.30 -8.70
N LYS A 272 -8.55 1.31 -8.12
CA LYS A 272 -8.82 1.95 -6.82
C LYS A 272 -9.09 0.87 -5.79
N ILE A 273 -8.43 0.96 -4.65
CA ILE A 273 -8.62 0.07 -3.51
C ILE A 273 -9.26 0.79 -2.33
#